data_4a8614781fa81ff19cf7a5b618a2330c
#
_entry.id   4a8614781fa81ff19cf7a5b618a2330c
#
_cell.length_a   1.000
_cell.length_b   1.000
_cell.length_c   1.000
_cell.angle_alpha   90.00
_cell.angle_beta   90.00
_cell.angle_gamma   90.00
#
_symmetry.space_group_name_H-M   'P 1'
#
loop_
_entity.id
_entity.type
_entity.pdbx_description
1 polymer ?
#
loop_
_entity_poly.entity_id
_entity_poly.type
_entity_poly.pdbx_seq_one_letter_code
_entity_poly.pdbx_strand_id
1 'polypeptide(L)'
;MEGKKILVSGAGGQIALPLCEYLASHNEVWGIARFSDQAARERLERAGVTTRAVDLAHPDFAAVPEDFDYLLHLAAFLGPGTDYEAALGINADGTGALLAHCRHATAALVMTTGSVYDPNPDPWHLYAETDPLGDGHLPSVPTYSISKIAEEAVARTCARILNLPIVIARMNVAYGSNGGLAIFHLDSVVTERPIAVRWDPAPYSPIFQDDINEQVEPMLAAASVPATIVNWGGDEVVTVQEWSHYFGELTGRTPRFDLEPVPGTHRGVALDVSRRLTLTGPCRTSWRQGMKAVYESRYPDGAVEGAVPPSSAAHAVERSTP
;
A
#
# COMPACT_ATOMS: atom_id res chain seq x y z
N MET A 1 -15.60 12.20 4.76
CA MET A 1 -15.21 13.61 5.06
C MET A 1 -15.51 14.49 3.87
N GLU A 2 -15.89 15.78 4.12
CA GLU A 2 -16.25 16.73 3.07
C GLU A 2 -15.70 18.12 3.40
N GLY A 3 -15.39 18.92 2.36
CA GLY A 3 -14.92 20.29 2.49
C GLY A 3 -13.57 20.43 3.20
N LYS A 4 -12.70 19.41 3.11
CA LYS A 4 -11.39 19.38 3.73
C LYS A 4 -10.28 19.67 2.73
N LYS A 5 -9.18 20.23 3.22
CA LYS A 5 -7.95 20.41 2.46
C LYS A 5 -6.97 19.30 2.84
N ILE A 6 -6.66 18.42 1.88
CA ILE A 6 -5.96 17.18 2.14
C ILE A 6 -4.68 17.11 1.29
N LEU A 7 -3.54 16.84 1.93
CA LEU A 7 -2.30 16.54 1.23
C LEU A 7 -2.10 15.02 1.16
N VAL A 8 -1.87 14.50 -0.04
CA VAL A 8 -1.56 13.10 -0.29
C VAL A 8 -0.16 12.98 -0.90
N SER A 9 0.75 12.30 -0.23
CA SER A 9 2.06 11.99 -0.78
C SER A 9 2.06 10.64 -1.50
N GLY A 10 2.93 10.50 -2.52
CA GLY A 10 2.94 9.33 -3.38
C GLY A 10 1.70 9.25 -4.29
N ALA A 11 1.09 10.42 -4.60
CA ALA A 11 -0.22 10.53 -5.24
C ALA A 11 -0.36 9.77 -6.58
N GLY A 12 0.73 9.55 -7.33
CA GLY A 12 0.71 8.73 -8.55
C GLY A 12 0.81 7.23 -8.31
N GLY A 13 0.90 6.79 -7.04
CA GLY A 13 1.07 5.37 -6.67
C GLY A 13 -0.21 4.54 -6.76
N GLN A 14 -0.04 3.21 -6.68
CA GLN A 14 -1.12 2.24 -6.84
C GLN A 14 -2.32 2.50 -5.93
N ILE A 15 -2.10 2.77 -4.65
CA ILE A 15 -3.16 3.01 -3.65
C ILE A 15 -3.59 4.46 -3.65
N ALA A 16 -2.62 5.38 -3.76
CA ALA A 16 -2.85 6.80 -3.58
C ALA A 16 -3.63 7.44 -4.73
N LEU A 17 -3.41 7.00 -5.98
CA LEU A 17 -4.08 7.59 -7.15
C LEU A 17 -5.61 7.43 -7.08
N PRO A 18 -6.18 6.22 -6.95
CA PRO A 18 -7.63 6.07 -6.82
C PRO A 18 -8.19 6.67 -5.53
N LEU A 19 -7.40 6.72 -4.45
CA LEU A 19 -7.80 7.41 -3.22
C LEU A 19 -7.89 8.92 -3.45
N CYS A 20 -6.94 9.55 -4.15
CA CYS A 20 -7.01 10.96 -4.52
C CYS A 20 -8.25 11.27 -5.36
N GLU A 21 -8.58 10.43 -6.35
CA GLU A 21 -9.78 10.56 -7.17
C GLU A 21 -11.06 10.52 -6.33
N TYR A 22 -11.14 9.55 -5.41
CA TYR A 22 -12.26 9.41 -4.48
C TYR A 22 -12.41 10.64 -3.58
N LEU A 23 -11.33 11.11 -2.98
CA LEU A 23 -11.35 12.26 -2.07
C LEU A 23 -11.66 13.58 -2.78
N ALA A 24 -11.18 13.77 -4.01
CA ALA A 24 -11.36 15.00 -4.77
C ALA A 24 -12.80 15.29 -5.16
N SER A 25 -13.69 14.28 -5.09
CA SER A 25 -15.12 14.49 -5.34
C SER A 25 -15.81 15.44 -4.34
N HIS A 26 -15.25 15.56 -3.13
CA HIS A 26 -15.87 16.33 -2.04
C HIS A 26 -14.88 17.19 -1.23
N ASN A 27 -13.60 17.22 -1.63
CA ASN A 27 -12.53 17.89 -0.87
C ASN A 27 -11.57 18.63 -1.80
N GLU A 28 -10.80 19.58 -1.25
CA GLU A 28 -9.62 20.15 -1.89
C GLU A 28 -8.44 19.19 -1.69
N VAL A 29 -8.03 18.49 -2.74
CA VAL A 29 -6.94 17.50 -2.67
C VAL A 29 -5.69 18.00 -3.37
N TRP A 30 -4.58 17.96 -2.67
CA TRP A 30 -3.24 18.20 -3.18
C TRP A 30 -2.47 16.88 -3.23
N GLY A 31 -1.91 16.57 -4.39
CA GLY A 31 -1.11 15.37 -4.60
C GLY A 31 0.37 15.72 -4.82
N ILE A 32 1.25 15.17 -4.00
CA ILE A 32 2.71 15.30 -4.21
C ILE A 32 3.31 13.95 -4.56
N ALA A 33 4.18 13.94 -5.56
CA ALA A 33 4.98 12.80 -5.99
C ALA A 33 6.09 13.29 -6.95
N ARG A 34 6.99 12.42 -7.35
CA ARG A 34 7.97 12.74 -8.42
C ARG A 34 7.29 12.86 -9.79
N PHE A 35 6.13 12.22 -9.98
CA PHE A 35 5.38 12.17 -11.24
C PHE A 35 6.21 11.75 -12.44
N SER A 36 7.00 10.66 -12.27
CA SER A 36 7.69 10.02 -13.40
C SER A 36 6.72 9.42 -14.42
N ASP A 37 5.51 9.06 -14.00
CA ASP A 37 4.38 8.71 -14.87
C ASP A 37 3.51 9.95 -15.11
N GLN A 38 3.65 10.54 -16.30
CA GLN A 38 2.88 11.72 -16.69
C GLN A 38 1.38 11.40 -16.87
N ALA A 39 1.02 10.19 -17.30
CA ALA A 39 -0.37 9.80 -17.46
C ALA A 39 -1.10 9.72 -16.11
N ALA A 40 -0.43 9.25 -15.07
CA ALA A 40 -0.95 9.26 -13.71
C ALA A 40 -1.18 10.69 -13.20
N ARG A 41 -0.26 11.62 -13.48
CA ARG A 41 -0.40 13.02 -13.14
C ARG A 41 -1.60 13.68 -13.83
N GLU A 42 -1.72 13.51 -15.15
CA GLU A 42 -2.85 14.04 -15.93
C GLU A 42 -4.20 13.45 -15.49
N ARG A 43 -4.21 12.19 -15.07
CA ARG A 43 -5.41 11.54 -14.52
C ARG A 43 -5.84 12.21 -13.23
N LEU A 44 -4.92 12.49 -12.31
CA LEU A 44 -5.19 13.22 -11.06
C LEU A 44 -5.70 14.64 -11.33
N GLU A 45 -5.05 15.40 -12.24
CA GLU A 45 -5.44 16.77 -12.58
C GLU A 45 -6.85 16.81 -13.21
N ARG A 46 -7.21 15.82 -14.04
CA ARG A 46 -8.58 15.68 -14.57
C ARG A 46 -9.62 15.38 -13.49
N ALA A 47 -9.22 14.72 -12.43
CA ALA A 47 -10.08 14.46 -11.26
C ALA A 47 -10.18 15.66 -10.30
N GLY A 48 -9.51 16.80 -10.61
CA GLY A 48 -9.54 18.01 -9.79
C GLY A 48 -8.47 18.07 -8.70
N VAL A 49 -7.50 17.14 -8.70
CA VAL A 49 -6.38 17.14 -7.74
C VAL A 49 -5.33 18.17 -8.17
N THR A 50 -4.91 19.03 -7.24
CA THR A 50 -3.79 19.93 -7.46
C THR A 50 -2.47 19.18 -7.29
N THR A 51 -1.69 19.00 -8.36
CA THR A 51 -0.45 18.24 -8.31
C THR A 51 0.79 19.13 -8.13
N ARG A 52 1.79 18.67 -7.36
CA ARG A 52 3.12 19.28 -7.24
C ARG A 52 4.19 18.21 -7.29
N ALA A 53 5.21 18.43 -8.10
CA ALA A 53 6.38 17.56 -8.14
C ALA A 53 7.24 17.80 -6.90
N VAL A 54 7.40 16.77 -6.07
CA VAL A 54 8.25 16.77 -4.87
C VAL A 54 8.99 15.43 -4.80
N ASP A 55 10.31 15.50 -4.62
CA ASP A 55 11.13 14.34 -4.30
C ASP A 55 11.40 14.32 -2.80
N LEU A 56 10.94 13.30 -2.10
CA LEU A 56 11.11 13.19 -0.65
C LEU A 56 12.57 12.88 -0.23
N ALA A 57 13.44 12.47 -1.16
CA ALA A 57 14.88 12.40 -0.87
C ALA A 57 15.52 13.79 -0.67
N HIS A 58 14.98 14.81 -1.32
CA HIS A 58 15.44 16.21 -1.25
C HIS A 58 14.21 17.12 -1.29
N PRO A 59 13.38 17.14 -0.23
CA PRO A 59 12.07 17.75 -0.28
C PRO A 59 12.15 19.29 -0.37
N ASP A 60 11.51 19.83 -1.40
CA ASP A 60 11.22 21.26 -1.53
C ASP A 60 9.70 21.44 -1.49
N PHE A 61 9.22 22.01 -0.41
CA PHE A 61 7.80 22.31 -0.19
C PHE A 61 7.43 23.76 -0.46
N ALA A 62 8.29 24.61 -1.05
CA ALA A 62 8.01 26.03 -1.25
C ALA A 62 6.73 26.31 -2.05
N ALA A 63 6.33 25.39 -2.95
CA ALA A 63 5.10 25.46 -3.73
C ALA A 63 3.92 24.65 -3.14
N VAL A 64 4.05 24.13 -1.93
CA VAL A 64 3.05 23.33 -1.23
C VAL A 64 2.55 24.11 -0.01
N PRO A 65 1.25 24.41 0.14
CA PRO A 65 0.71 25.07 1.32
C PRO A 65 1.00 24.31 2.63
N GLU A 66 0.92 25.00 3.76
CA GLU A 66 1.07 24.40 5.10
C GLU A 66 -0.27 24.20 5.83
N ASP A 67 -1.36 24.73 5.28
CA ASP A 67 -2.70 24.84 5.93
C ASP A 67 -3.61 23.66 5.58
N PHE A 68 -3.10 22.44 5.60
CA PHE A 68 -3.89 21.23 5.38
C PHE A 68 -4.66 20.81 6.64
N ASP A 69 -5.91 20.37 6.45
CA ASP A 69 -6.67 19.70 7.51
C ASP A 69 -6.07 18.31 7.80
N TYR A 70 -5.66 17.58 6.76
CA TYR A 70 -5.15 16.21 6.88
C TYR A 70 -3.96 15.94 5.97
N LEU A 71 -3.05 15.10 6.46
CA LEU A 71 -1.98 14.50 5.67
C LEU A 71 -2.22 12.99 5.51
N LEU A 72 -2.18 12.51 4.27
CA LEU A 72 -2.12 11.09 3.92
C LEU A 72 -0.74 10.79 3.31
N HIS A 73 0.16 10.21 4.10
CA HIS A 73 1.50 9.86 3.66
C HIS A 73 1.52 8.42 3.16
N LEU A 74 1.47 8.25 1.81
CA LEU A 74 1.43 6.96 1.13
C LEU A 74 2.66 6.74 0.23
N ALA A 75 3.58 7.71 0.19
CA ALA A 75 4.83 7.54 -0.56
C ALA A 75 5.69 6.42 0.02
N ALA A 76 6.37 5.69 -0.85
CA ALA A 76 7.32 4.66 -0.47
C ALA A 76 8.48 4.62 -1.45
N PHE A 77 9.67 4.25 -0.97
CA PHE A 77 10.81 3.95 -1.80
C PHE A 77 10.56 2.67 -2.62
N LEU A 78 10.68 2.78 -3.93
CA LEU A 78 10.53 1.69 -4.90
C LEU A 78 11.76 1.60 -5.82
N GLY A 79 12.91 2.06 -5.34
CA GLY A 79 14.19 2.02 -6.06
C GLY A 79 14.92 0.67 -5.90
N PRO A 80 16.21 0.61 -6.25
CA PRO A 80 17.01 -0.60 -6.06
C PRO A 80 16.94 -1.10 -4.62
N GLY A 81 16.57 -2.37 -4.44
CA GLY A 81 16.27 -2.95 -3.13
C GLY A 81 17.43 -3.00 -2.14
N THR A 82 18.67 -2.70 -2.59
CA THR A 82 19.89 -2.66 -1.78
C THR A 82 20.39 -1.26 -1.46
N ASP A 83 19.70 -0.21 -1.93
CA ASP A 83 20.10 1.18 -1.68
C ASP A 83 19.51 1.68 -0.35
N TYR A 84 20.21 1.42 0.74
CA TYR A 84 19.81 1.81 2.10
C TYR A 84 19.71 3.30 2.29
N GLU A 85 20.65 4.08 1.75
CA GLU A 85 20.67 5.53 1.90
C GLU A 85 19.45 6.16 1.24
N ALA A 86 19.12 5.75 0.01
CA ALA A 86 17.93 6.23 -0.65
C ALA A 86 16.63 5.75 0.05
N ALA A 87 16.59 4.51 0.52
CA ALA A 87 15.43 3.96 1.22
C ALA A 87 15.16 4.69 2.54
N LEU A 88 16.19 4.94 3.36
CA LEU A 88 16.08 5.67 4.61
C LEU A 88 15.78 7.16 4.37
N GLY A 89 16.49 7.78 3.41
CA GLY A 89 16.27 9.18 3.05
C GLY A 89 14.84 9.47 2.60
N ILE A 90 14.22 8.56 1.83
CA ILE A 90 12.84 8.75 1.38
C ILE A 90 11.82 8.33 2.45
N ASN A 91 11.93 7.10 2.99
CA ASN A 91 10.91 6.56 3.89
C ASN A 91 11.01 7.12 5.31
N ALA A 92 12.18 7.48 5.82
CA ALA A 92 12.34 7.99 7.17
C ALA A 92 12.53 9.51 7.19
N ASP A 93 13.59 10.04 6.58
CA ASP A 93 13.89 11.47 6.62
C ASP A 93 12.83 12.29 5.89
N GLY A 94 12.40 11.81 4.70
CA GLY A 94 11.33 12.42 3.92
C GLY A 94 9.99 12.46 4.68
N THR A 95 9.68 11.40 5.44
CA THR A 95 8.50 11.36 6.32
C THR A 95 8.61 12.42 7.42
N GLY A 96 9.76 12.54 8.06
CA GLY A 96 10.00 13.56 9.08
C GLY A 96 9.83 14.98 8.54
N ALA A 97 10.41 15.27 7.38
CA ALA A 97 10.29 16.57 6.72
C ALA A 97 8.82 16.89 6.35
N LEU A 98 8.09 15.90 5.82
CA LEU A 98 6.68 16.09 5.44
C LEU A 98 5.77 16.29 6.65
N LEU A 99 5.95 15.54 7.73
CA LEU A 99 5.21 15.73 8.98
C LEU A 99 5.51 17.09 9.61
N ALA A 100 6.75 17.56 9.55
CA ALA A 100 7.13 18.89 10.01
C ALA A 100 6.48 20.00 9.17
N HIS A 101 6.37 19.82 7.85
CA HIS A 101 5.66 20.74 6.96
C HIS A 101 4.18 20.81 7.29
N CYS A 102 3.54 19.65 7.55
CA CYS A 102 2.11 19.54 7.89
C CYS A 102 1.85 19.59 9.40
N ARG A 103 2.73 20.19 10.23
CA ARG A 103 2.65 20.17 11.70
C ARG A 103 1.37 20.79 12.28
N HIS A 104 0.63 21.56 11.49
CA HIS A 104 -0.62 22.21 11.90
C HIS A 104 -1.87 21.41 11.44
N ALA A 105 -1.70 20.27 10.79
CA ALA A 105 -2.82 19.43 10.41
C ALA A 105 -3.58 18.89 11.64
N THR A 106 -4.87 18.65 11.47
CA THR A 106 -5.72 18.04 12.51
C THR A 106 -5.27 16.61 12.81
N ALA A 107 -4.88 15.87 11.77
CA ALA A 107 -4.32 14.52 11.88
C ALA A 107 -3.50 14.13 10.63
N ALA A 108 -2.62 13.14 10.81
CA ALA A 108 -1.89 12.50 9.74
C ALA A 108 -2.07 10.98 9.76
N LEU A 109 -2.18 10.37 8.57
CA LEU A 109 -2.06 8.94 8.37
C LEU A 109 -0.72 8.66 7.68
N VAL A 110 0.09 7.80 8.29
CA VAL A 110 1.36 7.31 7.72
C VAL A 110 1.18 5.84 7.36
N MET A 111 1.23 5.52 6.08
CA MET A 111 1.06 4.16 5.59
C MET A 111 2.40 3.42 5.61
N THR A 112 2.50 2.43 6.48
CA THR A 112 3.61 1.49 6.52
C THR A 112 3.18 0.13 5.95
N THR A 113 3.71 -0.97 6.45
CA THR A 113 3.47 -2.29 5.88
C THR A 113 3.44 -3.37 6.96
N GLY A 114 2.66 -4.43 6.75
CA GLY A 114 2.74 -5.64 7.58
C GLY A 114 4.10 -6.35 7.51
N SER A 115 4.94 -6.03 6.52
CA SER A 115 6.29 -6.60 6.43
C SER A 115 7.25 -6.12 7.52
N VAL A 116 6.85 -5.19 8.38
CA VAL A 116 7.66 -4.73 9.53
C VAL A 116 7.72 -5.75 10.67
N TYR A 117 6.86 -6.76 10.67
CA TYR A 117 6.87 -7.79 11.70
C TYR A 117 8.03 -8.76 11.55
N ASP A 118 8.49 -9.32 12.66
CA ASP A 118 9.45 -10.43 12.65
C ASP A 118 8.79 -11.69 12.09
N PRO A 119 9.43 -12.44 11.17
CA PRO A 119 8.84 -13.63 10.57
C PRO A 119 8.46 -14.70 11.59
N ASN A 120 7.21 -15.14 11.57
CA ASN A 120 6.75 -16.26 12.38
C ASN A 120 6.88 -17.58 11.60
N PRO A 121 7.37 -18.68 12.22
CA PRO A 121 7.45 -19.99 11.57
C PRO A 121 6.08 -20.61 11.24
N ASP A 122 5.01 -20.23 11.97
CA ASP A 122 3.64 -20.61 11.64
C ASP A 122 3.09 -19.69 10.54
N PRO A 123 2.78 -20.20 9.33
CA PRO A 123 2.24 -19.40 8.26
C PRO A 123 0.86 -18.79 8.58
N TRP A 124 0.11 -19.39 9.50
CA TRP A 124 -1.23 -18.95 9.90
C TRP A 124 -1.25 -18.00 11.09
N HIS A 125 -0.06 -17.60 11.59
CA HIS A 125 0.02 -16.60 12.64
C HIS A 125 -0.63 -15.29 12.21
N LEU A 126 -1.57 -14.78 13.01
CA LEU A 126 -2.20 -13.48 12.82
C LEU A 126 -1.37 -12.42 13.55
N TYR A 127 -0.63 -11.63 12.80
CA TYR A 127 0.21 -10.58 13.38
C TYR A 127 -0.63 -9.49 14.01
N ALA A 128 -0.50 -9.32 15.33
CA ALA A 128 -1.08 -8.21 16.08
C ALA A 128 -0.15 -6.98 16.08
N GLU A 129 -0.68 -5.77 16.35
CA GLU A 129 0.13 -4.56 16.41
C GLU A 129 1.20 -4.56 17.50
N THR A 130 1.10 -5.48 18.46
CA THR A 130 2.05 -5.69 19.56
C THR A 130 3.12 -6.72 19.26
N ASP A 131 3.05 -7.42 18.13
CA ASP A 131 4.03 -8.42 17.76
C ASP A 131 5.41 -7.81 17.51
N PRO A 132 6.49 -8.57 17.71
CA PRO A 132 7.85 -8.09 17.47
C PRO A 132 8.03 -7.56 16.04
N LEU A 133 8.84 -6.50 15.93
CA LEU A 133 9.30 -5.99 14.63
C LEU A 133 10.63 -6.66 14.28
N GLY A 134 10.82 -6.94 13.01
CA GLY A 134 12.01 -7.59 12.52
C GLY A 134 12.19 -7.46 11.01
N ASP A 135 13.21 -8.13 10.50
CA ASP A 135 13.58 -8.13 9.10
C ASP A 135 13.23 -9.46 8.44
N GLY A 136 12.03 -9.54 7.90
CA GLY A 136 11.53 -10.71 7.16
C GLY A 136 11.67 -10.63 5.64
N HIS A 137 12.60 -9.80 5.18
CA HIS A 137 12.68 -9.43 3.77
C HIS A 137 13.35 -10.46 2.89
N LEU A 138 13.02 -10.29 1.60
CA LEU A 138 13.76 -10.89 0.51
C LEU A 138 15.19 -10.37 0.50
N PRO A 139 16.19 -11.26 0.28
CA PRO A 139 17.57 -10.80 0.04
C PRO A 139 17.71 -9.80 -1.11
N SER A 140 16.78 -9.83 -2.08
CA SER A 140 16.74 -8.87 -3.20
C SER A 140 16.18 -7.48 -2.83
N VAL A 141 15.50 -7.34 -1.67
CA VAL A 141 14.91 -6.07 -1.21
C VAL A 141 15.14 -5.88 0.30
N PRO A 142 16.38 -5.98 0.80
CA PRO A 142 16.65 -5.96 2.23
C PRO A 142 16.36 -4.61 2.90
N THR A 143 16.20 -3.54 2.12
CA THR A 143 15.94 -2.20 2.64
C THR A 143 14.51 -1.95 3.05
N TYR A 144 13.55 -2.74 2.56
CA TYR A 144 12.12 -2.38 2.65
C TYR A 144 11.59 -2.36 4.09
N SER A 145 11.60 -3.47 4.86
CA SER A 145 11.10 -3.46 6.25
C SER A 145 11.92 -2.55 7.13
N ILE A 146 13.25 -2.57 6.99
CA ILE A 146 14.16 -1.75 7.79
C ILE A 146 13.81 -0.28 7.64
N SER A 147 13.65 0.20 6.40
CA SER A 147 13.28 1.60 6.16
C SER A 147 11.86 1.93 6.60
N LYS A 148 10.91 0.99 6.51
CA LYS A 148 9.54 1.17 7.01
C LYS A 148 9.47 1.14 8.55
N ILE A 149 10.31 0.35 9.23
CA ILE A 149 10.47 0.41 10.69
C ILE A 149 11.05 1.78 11.11
N ALA A 150 12.03 2.29 10.38
CA ALA A 150 12.59 3.62 10.60
C ALA A 150 11.53 4.72 10.39
N GLU A 151 10.71 4.62 9.34
CA GLU A 151 9.55 5.50 9.09
C GLU A 151 8.58 5.52 10.27
N GLU A 152 8.22 4.35 10.84
CA GLU A 152 7.37 4.29 12.04
C GLU A 152 8.03 4.97 13.25
N ALA A 153 9.34 4.80 13.45
CA ALA A 153 10.06 5.43 14.54
C ALA A 153 10.04 6.96 14.41
N VAL A 154 10.24 7.48 13.20
CA VAL A 154 10.15 8.92 12.89
C VAL A 154 8.73 9.42 13.09
N ALA A 155 7.71 8.74 12.57
CA ALA A 155 6.32 9.14 12.74
C ALA A 155 5.90 9.18 14.22
N ARG A 156 6.29 8.18 15.02
CA ARG A 156 6.05 8.14 16.49
C ARG A 156 6.74 9.26 17.24
N THR A 157 7.93 9.65 16.80
CA THR A 157 8.70 10.77 17.37
C THR A 157 8.04 12.09 17.00
N CYS A 158 7.71 12.29 15.72
CA CYS A 158 7.03 13.49 15.22
C CYS A 158 5.68 13.70 15.89
N ALA A 159 4.87 12.65 16.12
CA ALA A 159 3.62 12.77 16.85
C ALA A 159 3.81 13.46 18.20
N ARG A 160 4.87 13.09 18.95
CA ARG A 160 5.14 13.68 20.29
C ARG A 160 5.72 15.08 20.23
N ILE A 161 6.78 15.30 19.40
CA ILE A 161 7.48 16.58 19.40
C ILE A 161 6.71 17.70 18.72
N LEU A 162 5.86 17.37 17.72
CA LEU A 162 5.01 18.31 17.00
C LEU A 162 3.61 18.43 17.63
N ASN A 163 3.26 17.56 18.59
CA ASN A 163 1.91 17.39 19.13
C ASN A 163 0.87 17.16 18.00
N LEU A 164 1.26 16.45 16.96
CA LEU A 164 0.44 16.12 15.81
C LEU A 164 -0.18 14.73 16.00
N PRO A 165 -1.51 14.59 16.02
CA PRO A 165 -2.16 13.29 16.06
C PRO A 165 -1.80 12.47 14.79
N ILE A 166 -1.25 11.26 14.98
CA ILE A 166 -0.85 10.37 13.89
C ILE A 166 -1.48 8.99 14.06
N VAL A 167 -1.96 8.42 12.96
CA VAL A 167 -2.21 6.99 12.84
C VAL A 167 -1.18 6.38 11.89
N ILE A 168 -0.49 5.33 12.36
CA ILE A 168 0.42 4.51 11.57
C ILE A 168 -0.35 3.28 11.11
N ALA A 169 -0.56 3.17 9.80
CA ALA A 169 -1.37 2.12 9.19
C ALA A 169 -0.46 1.08 8.53
N ARG A 170 -0.34 -0.12 9.14
CA ARG A 170 0.41 -1.25 8.60
C ARG A 170 -0.41 -1.94 7.52
N MET A 171 -0.25 -1.50 6.27
CA MET A 171 -0.98 -2.00 5.12
C MET A 171 -0.59 -3.45 4.80
N ASN A 172 -1.59 -4.24 4.43
CA ASN A 172 -1.40 -5.58 3.86
C ASN A 172 -1.44 -5.53 2.31
N VAL A 173 -1.90 -6.59 1.67
CA VAL A 173 -2.04 -6.67 0.21
C VAL A 173 -3.23 -5.83 -0.25
N ALA A 174 -2.98 -4.57 -0.60
CA ALA A 174 -3.97 -3.73 -1.27
C ALA A 174 -4.09 -4.13 -2.75
N TYR A 175 -5.31 -4.19 -3.26
CA TYR A 175 -5.58 -4.50 -4.66
C TYR A 175 -6.79 -3.73 -5.20
N GLY A 176 -6.77 -3.48 -6.51
CA GLY A 176 -7.83 -2.76 -7.22
C GLY A 176 -7.53 -2.68 -8.72
N SER A 177 -8.35 -1.92 -9.47
CA SER A 177 -8.14 -1.75 -10.91
C SER A 177 -6.78 -1.12 -11.26
N ASN A 178 -6.17 -0.42 -10.30
CA ASN A 178 -4.86 0.24 -10.43
C ASN A 178 -3.67 -0.68 -10.10
N GLY A 179 -3.90 -1.98 -9.81
CA GLY A 179 -2.84 -2.97 -9.59
C GLY A 179 -2.85 -3.61 -8.19
N GLY A 180 -1.70 -4.11 -7.79
CA GLY A 180 -1.43 -4.80 -6.54
C GLY A 180 -0.97 -6.25 -6.75
N LEU A 181 -0.40 -6.86 -5.72
CA LEU A 181 0.19 -8.21 -5.81
C LEU A 181 -0.79 -9.23 -6.40
N ALA A 182 -2.02 -9.27 -5.93
CA ALA A 182 -3.03 -10.20 -6.44
C ALA A 182 -3.32 -9.98 -7.93
N ILE A 183 -3.23 -8.74 -8.42
CA ILE A 183 -3.50 -8.41 -9.81
C ILE A 183 -2.33 -8.81 -10.72
N PHE A 184 -1.09 -8.76 -10.23
CA PHE A 184 0.05 -9.34 -10.96
C PHE A 184 -0.09 -10.85 -11.11
N HIS A 185 -0.64 -11.53 -10.09
CA HIS A 185 -0.96 -12.97 -10.19
C HIS A 185 -2.11 -13.23 -11.17
N LEU A 186 -3.14 -12.38 -11.22
CA LEU A 186 -4.18 -12.43 -12.26
C LEU A 186 -3.56 -12.34 -13.65
N ASP A 187 -2.71 -11.33 -13.89
CA ASP A 187 -2.02 -11.16 -15.17
C ASP A 187 -1.15 -12.38 -15.52
N SER A 188 -0.52 -12.99 -14.52
CA SER A 188 0.26 -14.22 -14.71
C SER A 188 -0.61 -15.41 -15.11
N VAL A 189 -1.78 -15.57 -14.47
CA VAL A 189 -2.77 -16.62 -14.86
C VAL A 189 -3.27 -16.38 -16.28
N VAL A 190 -3.67 -15.13 -16.61
CA VAL A 190 -4.17 -14.77 -17.96
C VAL A 190 -3.11 -15.03 -19.04
N THR A 191 -1.84 -14.76 -18.74
CA THR A 191 -0.73 -14.94 -19.71
C THR A 191 -0.03 -16.29 -19.57
N GLU A 192 -0.57 -17.19 -18.73
CA GLU A 192 -0.02 -18.55 -18.48
C GLU A 192 1.44 -18.56 -18.00
N ARG A 193 1.88 -17.47 -17.38
CA ARG A 193 3.20 -17.37 -16.76
C ARG A 193 3.18 -17.99 -15.36
N PRO A 194 4.26 -18.64 -14.92
CA PRO A 194 4.37 -19.10 -13.55
C PRO A 194 4.28 -17.92 -12.55
N ILE A 195 3.64 -18.18 -11.42
CA ILE A 195 3.59 -17.28 -10.28
C ILE A 195 4.73 -17.69 -9.34
N ALA A 196 5.70 -16.81 -9.15
CA ALA A 196 6.77 -17.04 -8.20
C ALA A 196 6.22 -16.95 -6.77
N VAL A 197 6.40 -18.04 -6.00
CA VAL A 197 5.99 -18.11 -4.59
C VAL A 197 7.12 -18.66 -3.74
N ARG A 198 7.32 -18.09 -2.55
CA ARG A 198 8.36 -18.56 -1.63
C ARG A 198 7.87 -19.64 -0.69
N TRP A 199 6.60 -19.66 -0.41
CA TRP A 199 6.00 -20.55 0.57
C TRP A 199 4.63 -21.04 0.10
N ASP A 200 4.29 -22.26 0.52
CA ASP A 200 2.96 -22.84 0.38
C ASP A 200 2.59 -23.49 1.73
N PRO A 201 1.54 -22.97 2.43
CA PRO A 201 0.70 -21.83 2.08
C PRO A 201 1.40 -20.48 2.28
N ALA A 202 0.90 -19.41 1.60
CA ALA A 202 1.32 -18.03 1.78
C ALA A 202 0.10 -17.13 2.07
N PRO A 203 -0.39 -17.08 3.33
CA PRO A 203 -1.59 -16.33 3.70
C PRO A 203 -1.34 -14.84 3.87
N TYR A 204 -2.33 -14.03 3.48
CA TYR A 204 -2.40 -12.58 3.61
C TYR A 204 -3.81 -12.14 3.99
N SER A 205 -3.98 -10.85 4.30
CA SER A 205 -5.28 -10.20 4.53
C SER A 205 -5.54 -9.18 3.42
N PRO A 206 -5.88 -9.62 2.18
CA PRO A 206 -6.03 -8.72 1.04
C PRO A 206 -7.20 -7.76 1.24
N ILE A 207 -6.99 -6.46 0.91
CA ILE A 207 -8.00 -5.42 1.04
C ILE A 207 -8.25 -4.73 -0.31
N PHE A 208 -9.54 -4.57 -0.65
CA PHE A 208 -9.96 -3.93 -1.89
C PHE A 208 -9.84 -2.41 -1.80
N GLN A 209 -9.52 -1.75 -2.91
CA GLN A 209 -9.28 -0.31 -2.96
C GLN A 209 -10.47 0.52 -2.45
N ASP A 210 -11.71 0.12 -2.76
CA ASP A 210 -12.88 0.88 -2.32
C ASP A 210 -13.05 0.84 -0.79
N ASP A 211 -12.73 -0.30 -0.15
CA ASP A 211 -12.70 -0.38 1.31
C ASP A 211 -11.60 0.50 1.91
N ILE A 212 -10.42 0.60 1.26
CA ILE A 212 -9.37 1.55 1.67
C ILE A 212 -9.90 2.98 1.61
N ASN A 213 -10.54 3.37 0.49
CA ASN A 213 -11.08 4.70 0.27
C ASN A 213 -12.07 5.11 1.37
N GLU A 214 -12.98 4.21 1.74
CA GLU A 214 -13.99 4.46 2.76
C GLU A 214 -13.42 4.46 4.18
N GLN A 215 -12.39 3.66 4.44
CA GLN A 215 -11.78 3.51 5.77
C GLN A 215 -10.82 4.64 6.15
N VAL A 216 -10.35 5.47 5.19
CA VAL A 216 -9.41 6.58 5.49
C VAL A 216 -9.95 7.53 6.54
N GLU A 217 -11.22 7.94 6.46
CA GLU A 217 -11.79 8.89 7.42
C GLU A 217 -11.82 8.34 8.86
N PRO A 218 -12.39 7.16 9.15
CA PRO A 218 -12.34 6.58 10.48
C PRO A 218 -10.91 6.24 10.94
N MET A 219 -9.98 5.91 10.04
CA MET A 219 -8.57 5.74 10.38
C MET A 219 -7.95 7.06 10.86
N LEU A 220 -8.18 8.17 10.15
CA LEU A 220 -7.74 9.51 10.59
C LEU A 220 -8.35 9.91 11.92
N ALA A 221 -9.62 9.57 12.17
CA ALA A 221 -10.28 9.84 13.46
C ALA A 221 -9.64 9.07 14.63
N ALA A 222 -8.93 7.98 14.38
CA ALA A 222 -8.20 7.21 15.38
C ALA A 222 -6.77 7.72 15.64
N ALA A 223 -6.33 8.78 14.93
CA ALA A 223 -5.02 9.39 15.14
C ALA A 223 -4.89 9.96 16.55
N SER A 224 -3.72 9.82 17.16
CA SER A 224 -3.48 10.26 18.53
C SER A 224 -2.04 10.69 18.79
N VAL A 225 -1.80 11.27 19.96
CA VAL A 225 -0.48 11.52 20.54
C VAL A 225 -0.41 10.78 21.88
N PRO A 226 0.45 9.77 22.03
CA PRO A 226 1.36 9.16 21.04
C PRO A 226 0.61 8.51 19.87
N ALA A 227 1.30 8.30 18.75
CA ALA A 227 0.70 7.74 17.53
C ALA A 227 -0.02 6.40 17.77
N THR A 228 -1.22 6.28 17.22
CA THR A 228 -1.96 5.01 17.17
C THR A 228 -1.37 4.14 16.06
N ILE A 229 -1.18 2.84 16.30
CA ILE A 229 -0.76 1.87 15.29
C ILE A 229 -1.93 0.95 14.98
N VAL A 230 -2.21 0.72 13.70
CA VAL A 230 -3.34 -0.11 13.23
C VAL A 230 -2.90 -1.00 12.08
N ASN A 231 -3.16 -2.29 12.20
CA ASN A 231 -3.08 -3.21 11.07
C ASN A 231 -4.19 -2.91 10.06
N TRP A 232 -3.82 -2.67 8.79
CA TRP A 232 -4.77 -2.32 7.75
C TRP A 232 -4.81 -3.37 6.65
N GLY A 233 -5.69 -4.33 6.81
CA GLY A 233 -5.94 -5.44 5.89
C GLY A 233 -7.44 -5.70 5.74
N GLY A 234 -7.82 -6.58 4.84
CA GLY A 234 -9.19 -7.08 4.70
C GLY A 234 -9.59 -8.00 5.86
N ASP A 235 -10.87 -8.34 5.92
CA ASP A 235 -11.43 -9.15 7.00
C ASP A 235 -11.08 -10.64 6.90
N GLU A 236 -10.72 -11.08 5.71
CA GLU A 236 -10.51 -12.49 5.39
C GLU A 236 -9.01 -12.79 5.19
N VAL A 237 -8.57 -13.93 5.73
CA VAL A 237 -7.24 -14.46 5.45
C VAL A 237 -7.32 -15.34 4.20
N VAL A 238 -6.51 -15.01 3.20
CA VAL A 238 -6.52 -15.68 1.89
C VAL A 238 -5.09 -15.94 1.44
N THR A 239 -4.81 -17.17 1.00
CA THR A 239 -3.49 -17.51 0.48
C THR A 239 -3.28 -17.05 -0.96
N VAL A 240 -2.01 -16.87 -1.35
CA VAL A 240 -1.63 -16.65 -2.76
C VAL A 240 -2.21 -17.73 -3.65
N GLN A 241 -2.19 -18.99 -3.17
CA GLN A 241 -2.70 -20.14 -3.89
C GLN A 241 -4.21 -20.05 -4.10
N GLU A 242 -4.98 -19.69 -3.06
CA GLU A 242 -6.45 -19.58 -3.14
C GLU A 242 -6.90 -18.52 -4.13
N TRP A 243 -6.35 -17.29 -4.06
CA TRP A 243 -6.78 -16.27 -5.02
C TRP A 243 -6.31 -16.55 -6.43
N SER A 244 -5.14 -17.21 -6.61
CA SER A 244 -4.68 -17.60 -7.94
C SER A 244 -5.54 -18.68 -8.55
N HIS A 245 -5.98 -19.68 -7.77
CA HIS A 245 -6.94 -20.69 -8.22
C HIS A 245 -8.29 -20.05 -8.57
N TYR A 246 -8.76 -19.08 -7.78
CA TYR A 246 -9.98 -18.35 -8.10
C TYR A 246 -9.86 -17.57 -9.42
N PHE A 247 -8.72 -16.95 -9.71
CA PHE A 247 -8.46 -16.39 -11.04
C PHE A 247 -8.44 -17.45 -12.13
N GLY A 248 -7.96 -18.64 -11.82
CA GLY A 248 -8.07 -19.80 -12.71
C GLY A 248 -9.52 -20.13 -13.06
N GLU A 249 -10.41 -20.16 -12.05
CA GLU A 249 -11.86 -20.37 -12.25
C GLU A 249 -12.49 -19.28 -13.14
N LEU A 250 -12.14 -18.00 -12.91
CA LEU A 250 -12.67 -16.88 -13.67
C LEU A 250 -12.17 -16.85 -15.12
N THR A 251 -10.95 -17.30 -15.37
CA THR A 251 -10.30 -17.22 -16.68
C THR A 251 -10.39 -18.52 -17.50
N GLY A 252 -10.81 -19.62 -16.87
CA GLY A 252 -10.78 -20.97 -17.48
C GLY A 252 -9.35 -21.53 -17.62
N ARG A 253 -8.36 -20.98 -16.90
CA ARG A 253 -6.93 -21.35 -16.98
C ARG A 253 -6.46 -21.97 -15.67
N THR A 254 -5.38 -22.75 -15.74
CA THR A 254 -4.79 -23.37 -14.54
C THR A 254 -3.58 -22.56 -14.10
N PRO A 255 -3.57 -21.95 -12.88
CA PRO A 255 -2.42 -21.27 -12.35
C PRO A 255 -1.25 -22.24 -12.18
N ARG A 256 -0.04 -21.77 -12.50
CA ARG A 256 1.20 -22.52 -12.29
C ARG A 256 2.04 -21.76 -11.26
N PHE A 257 2.56 -22.50 -10.28
CA PHE A 257 3.40 -21.93 -9.23
C PHE A 257 4.84 -22.37 -9.41
N ASP A 258 5.75 -21.41 -9.25
CA ASP A 258 7.18 -21.66 -9.14
C ASP A 258 7.57 -21.43 -7.68
N LEU A 259 7.75 -22.54 -6.95
CA LEU A 259 7.97 -22.52 -5.51
C LEU A 259 9.46 -22.55 -5.20
N GLU A 260 9.99 -21.42 -4.73
CA GLU A 260 11.38 -21.27 -4.31
C GLU A 260 11.45 -20.81 -2.84
N PRO A 261 11.50 -21.73 -1.86
CA PRO A 261 11.54 -21.37 -0.45
C PRO A 261 12.78 -20.54 -0.11
N VAL A 262 12.56 -19.40 0.57
CA VAL A 262 13.65 -18.51 1.03
C VAL A 262 13.64 -18.46 2.56
N PRO A 263 14.55 -19.20 3.23
CA PRO A 263 14.64 -19.19 4.70
C PRO A 263 14.79 -17.79 5.28
N GLY A 264 14.13 -17.54 6.42
CA GLY A 264 14.18 -16.24 7.09
C GLY A 264 13.18 -15.21 6.56
N THR A 265 12.44 -15.50 5.48
CA THR A 265 11.39 -14.63 5.00
C THR A 265 10.02 -15.01 5.56
N HIS A 266 9.08 -14.05 5.53
CA HIS A 266 7.69 -14.33 5.90
C HIS A 266 7.11 -15.46 5.06
N ARG A 267 6.44 -16.40 5.73
CA ARG A 267 5.63 -17.44 5.07
C ARG A 267 4.31 -16.92 4.54
N GLY A 268 3.89 -15.80 5.04
CA GLY A 268 2.70 -15.01 4.75
C GLY A 268 2.66 -13.87 5.76
N VAL A 269 1.77 -12.92 5.55
CA VAL A 269 1.55 -11.81 6.50
C VAL A 269 0.04 -11.66 6.69
N ALA A 270 -0.59 -12.63 7.35
CA ALA A 270 -1.96 -12.49 7.80
C ALA A 270 -2.01 -11.58 9.03
N LEU A 271 -2.95 -10.64 9.07
CA LEU A 271 -3.04 -9.66 10.14
C LEU A 271 -4.20 -9.95 11.10
N ASP A 272 -3.98 -9.75 12.40
CA ASP A 272 -5.08 -9.50 13.32
C ASP A 272 -5.63 -8.09 13.04
N VAL A 273 -6.82 -8.04 12.48
CA VAL A 273 -7.50 -6.78 12.11
C VAL A 273 -8.56 -6.35 13.13
N SER A 274 -8.56 -6.92 14.33
CA SER A 274 -9.57 -6.65 15.38
C SER A 274 -9.64 -5.16 15.73
N ARG A 275 -8.49 -4.48 15.83
CA ARG A 275 -8.43 -3.04 16.08
C ARG A 275 -9.04 -2.26 14.91
N ARG A 276 -8.66 -2.58 13.67
CA ARG A 276 -9.21 -1.93 12.48
C ARG A 276 -10.72 -2.11 12.41
N LEU A 277 -11.24 -3.33 12.66
CA LEU A 277 -12.68 -3.61 12.70
C LEU A 277 -13.43 -2.74 13.71
N THR A 278 -12.84 -2.49 14.87
CA THR A 278 -13.44 -1.60 15.88
C THR A 278 -13.52 -0.16 15.41
N LEU A 279 -12.56 0.29 14.58
CA LEU A 279 -12.48 1.68 14.11
C LEU A 279 -13.32 1.92 12.86
N THR A 280 -13.25 1.00 11.89
CA THR A 280 -13.82 1.20 10.54
C THR A 280 -15.08 0.38 10.27
N GLY A 281 -15.38 -0.60 11.12
CA GLY A 281 -16.34 -1.65 10.80
C GLY A 281 -15.76 -2.67 9.79
N PRO A 282 -16.56 -3.63 9.34
CA PRO A 282 -16.15 -4.63 8.35
C PRO A 282 -15.94 -4.02 6.97
N CYS A 283 -15.12 -4.67 6.16
CA CYS A 283 -15.03 -4.40 4.72
C CYS A 283 -16.40 -4.67 4.06
N ARG A 284 -16.75 -3.86 3.08
CA ARG A 284 -17.99 -4.05 2.30
C ARG A 284 -17.82 -5.06 1.19
N THR A 285 -16.59 -5.26 0.74
CA THR A 285 -16.25 -6.10 -0.40
C THR A 285 -15.49 -7.32 0.06
N SER A 286 -16.06 -8.53 -0.11
CA SER A 286 -15.30 -9.76 0.11
C SER A 286 -14.18 -9.88 -0.92
N TRP A 287 -13.10 -10.62 -0.59
CA TRP A 287 -11.98 -10.75 -1.51
C TRP A 287 -12.39 -11.33 -2.87
N ARG A 288 -13.35 -12.28 -2.92
CA ARG A 288 -13.85 -12.86 -4.18
C ARG A 288 -14.58 -11.83 -5.01
N GLN A 289 -15.44 -11.00 -4.39
CA GLN A 289 -16.17 -9.95 -5.10
C GLN A 289 -15.20 -8.91 -5.68
N GLY A 290 -14.25 -8.43 -4.88
CA GLY A 290 -13.26 -7.44 -5.33
C GLY A 290 -12.36 -7.98 -6.45
N MET A 291 -11.84 -9.20 -6.32
CA MET A 291 -11.00 -9.82 -7.34
C MET A 291 -11.77 -10.08 -8.65
N LYS A 292 -13.04 -10.51 -8.56
CA LYS A 292 -13.90 -10.64 -9.73
C LYS A 292 -14.13 -9.29 -10.42
N ALA A 293 -14.44 -8.25 -9.66
CA ALA A 293 -14.66 -6.91 -10.21
C ALA A 293 -13.41 -6.38 -10.94
N VAL A 294 -12.22 -6.61 -10.37
CA VAL A 294 -10.97 -6.23 -11.04
C VAL A 294 -10.74 -7.05 -12.31
N TYR A 295 -10.99 -8.36 -12.29
CA TYR A 295 -10.89 -9.19 -13.49
C TYR A 295 -11.80 -8.68 -14.60
N GLU A 296 -13.07 -8.44 -14.31
CA GLU A 296 -14.07 -7.96 -15.28
C GLU A 296 -13.70 -6.57 -15.84
N SER A 297 -13.18 -5.68 -15.01
CA SER A 297 -12.71 -4.35 -15.43
C SER A 297 -11.46 -4.40 -16.30
N ARG A 298 -10.52 -5.31 -15.97
CA ARG A 298 -9.21 -5.40 -16.62
C ARG A 298 -9.26 -6.19 -17.93
N TYR A 299 -10.15 -7.17 -18.01
CA TYR A 299 -10.34 -8.08 -19.14
C TYR A 299 -11.83 -8.13 -19.53
N PRO A 300 -12.42 -7.01 -20.03
CA PRO A 300 -13.85 -6.93 -20.34
C PRO A 300 -14.29 -7.92 -21.41
N ASP A 301 -13.40 -8.30 -22.32
CA ASP A 301 -13.66 -9.30 -23.39
C ASP A 301 -13.30 -10.73 -22.93
N GLY A 302 -13.00 -10.92 -21.65
CA GLY A 302 -12.50 -12.18 -21.11
C GLY A 302 -11.00 -12.39 -21.34
N ALA A 303 -10.47 -13.50 -20.82
CA ALA A 303 -9.07 -13.89 -21.00
C ALA A 303 -8.88 -14.56 -22.35
N VAL A 304 -8.85 -13.78 -23.44
CA VAL A 304 -8.62 -14.29 -24.80
C VAL A 304 -7.15 -14.69 -25.01
N GLU A 305 -6.90 -15.61 -25.96
CA GLU A 305 -5.54 -16.01 -26.30
C GLU A 305 -4.76 -14.82 -26.86
N GLY A 306 -3.56 -14.56 -26.29
CA GLY A 306 -2.74 -13.40 -26.65
C GLY A 306 -3.09 -12.10 -25.93
N ALA A 307 -3.97 -12.11 -24.92
CA ALA A 307 -4.25 -10.94 -24.12
C ALA A 307 -2.96 -10.37 -23.50
N VAL A 308 -2.70 -9.11 -23.78
CA VAL A 308 -1.57 -8.36 -23.18
C VAL A 308 -2.11 -7.61 -21.96
N PRO A 309 -1.54 -7.83 -20.76
CA PRO A 309 -1.97 -7.05 -19.60
C PRO A 309 -1.82 -5.56 -19.86
N PRO A 310 -2.79 -4.72 -19.43
CA PRO A 310 -2.61 -3.28 -19.48
C PRO A 310 -1.33 -2.90 -18.73
N SER A 311 -0.53 -2.00 -19.32
CA SER A 311 0.72 -1.53 -18.70
C SER A 311 0.45 -1.00 -17.29
N SER A 312 1.02 -1.66 -16.27
CA SER A 312 1.05 -1.12 -14.90
C SER A 312 2.45 -0.56 -14.64
N ALA A 313 2.52 0.65 -14.15
CA ALA A 313 3.78 1.32 -13.80
C ALA A 313 4.59 0.61 -12.68
N ALA A 314 4.04 -0.46 -12.10
CA ALA A 314 4.60 -1.17 -10.94
C ALA A 314 5.48 -2.39 -11.29
N HIS A 315 5.84 -2.64 -12.54
CA HIS A 315 6.69 -3.79 -12.93
C HIS A 315 8.15 -3.69 -12.48
N ALA A 316 8.52 -2.68 -11.69
CA ALA A 316 9.92 -2.46 -11.31
C ALA A 316 10.43 -3.39 -10.18
N VAL A 317 9.55 -3.99 -9.37
CA VAL A 317 9.98 -4.74 -8.18
C VAL A 317 10.31 -6.22 -8.48
N GLU A 318 9.76 -6.81 -9.54
CA GLU A 318 10.01 -8.24 -9.86
C GLU A 318 11.15 -8.48 -10.86
N ARG A 319 11.74 -7.47 -11.49
CA ARG A 319 12.78 -7.63 -12.52
C ARG A 319 14.22 -7.37 -12.04
N SER A 320 14.55 -7.72 -10.82
CA SER A 320 15.95 -7.84 -10.42
C SER A 320 16.28 -9.28 -10.06
N THR A 321 16.31 -10.15 -11.07
CA THR A 321 17.07 -11.39 -10.99
C THR A 321 18.34 -11.23 -11.84
N PRO A 322 19.49 -11.79 -11.39
CA PRO A 322 20.87 -11.42 -11.73
C PRO A 322 21.22 -11.60 -13.19
#